data_0a6772b184f7ae8bf1f1f2cd9291e6b2
#
_entry.id   0a6772b184f7ae8bf1f1f2cd9291e6b2
#
_cell.length_a   1.000
_cell.length_b   1.000
_cell.length_c   1.000
_cell.angle_alpha   90.00
_cell.angle_beta   90.00
_cell.angle_gamma   90.00
#
_symmetry.space_group_name_H-M   'P 1'
#
loop_
_entity.id
_entity.type
_entity.pdbx_description
1 polymer ?
#
loop_
_entity_poly.entity_id
_entity_poly.type
_entity_poly.pdbx_seq_one_letter_code
_entity_poly.pdbx_strand_id
1 'polypeptide(L)'
;MGWNSWNTFYDQVSEELIISTADAMVNSGLHDAGYEYIIIDDCWSAKERDSEGHLVPDPEKFPHGMKTVCDYVHSKGLKLGIYSCCGVHTCAGYPGSFEHEFEDAKQFANWGIDYLKYDNCFHPATISSEILYRRMNMALRSCGRDIVFAVCQWGRDDVHSWIRSTGAHTFRSTVGIQDAWKSIESIALSQLEKQSYIGAGCYNDMDILIVGMHGKGLNPETSIGGCTDAEYQTHFALWAMMSSPLIIGCDIRNMSEETKEMLMNPELIAINQDPECRGCHRLPTYGSPDAFVLLKQLTGNEWAVGFFNFGDSSAHVELHFWDMGLPLGSGMGLHFHDCLTHKDLGVRTESYSEKVVAHGCRMYRVSLKNRA
;
A
#
# COMPACT_ATOMS: atom_id res chain seq x y z
N MET A 1 0.62 -7.68 -2.50
CA MET A 1 1.80 -6.95 -2.01
C MET A 1 2.84 -6.90 -3.12
N GLY A 2 3.75 -5.91 -3.12
CA GLY A 2 4.72 -5.78 -4.21
C GLY A 2 5.75 -4.67 -3.99
N TRP A 3 6.40 -4.26 -5.07
CA TRP A 3 7.35 -3.18 -5.14
C TRP A 3 7.02 -2.26 -6.32
N ASN A 4 7.32 -0.97 -6.20
CA ASN A 4 7.08 0.03 -7.24
C ASN A 4 8.31 0.92 -7.42
N SER A 5 8.63 1.28 -8.65
CA SER A 5 9.85 2.01 -9.02
C SER A 5 9.84 3.51 -8.69
N TRP A 6 8.66 4.12 -8.45
CA TRP A 6 8.50 5.58 -8.44
C TRP A 6 9.32 6.30 -7.37
N ASN A 7 9.16 5.89 -6.11
CA ASN A 7 9.69 6.68 -5.00
C ASN A 7 11.22 6.78 -5.02
N THR A 8 11.89 5.68 -5.32
CA THR A 8 13.36 5.64 -5.31
C THR A 8 13.97 5.98 -6.67
N PHE A 9 13.38 5.51 -7.78
CA PHE A 9 14.07 5.56 -9.09
C PHE A 9 13.52 6.62 -10.05
N TYR A 10 12.30 7.11 -9.81
CA TYR A 10 11.68 8.17 -10.62
C TYR A 10 11.74 7.86 -12.11
N ASP A 11 12.44 8.70 -12.92
CA ASP A 11 12.62 8.55 -14.35
C ASP A 11 13.76 7.60 -14.75
N GLN A 12 14.54 7.08 -13.80
CA GLN A 12 15.65 6.16 -14.03
C GLN A 12 15.21 4.68 -14.07
N VAL A 13 13.94 4.43 -14.39
CA VAL A 13 13.44 3.07 -14.60
C VAL A 13 14.04 2.46 -15.87
N SER A 14 14.47 1.19 -15.79
CA SER A 14 15.06 0.45 -16.92
C SER A 14 14.81 -1.05 -16.80
N GLU A 15 14.99 -1.77 -17.89
CA GLU A 15 14.94 -3.23 -17.95
C GLU A 15 15.88 -3.87 -16.92
N GLU A 16 17.14 -3.40 -16.84
CA GLU A 16 18.13 -3.89 -15.88
C GLU A 16 17.67 -3.69 -14.44
N LEU A 17 17.10 -2.53 -14.12
CA LEU A 17 16.52 -2.26 -12.80
C LEU A 17 15.43 -3.27 -12.47
N ILE A 18 14.48 -3.50 -13.36
CA ILE A 18 13.36 -4.40 -13.13
C ILE A 18 13.82 -5.84 -12.95
N ILE A 19 14.72 -6.32 -13.78
CA ILE A 19 15.32 -7.65 -13.70
C ILE A 19 16.05 -7.85 -12.37
N SER A 20 16.95 -6.91 -12.01
CA SER A 20 17.70 -6.99 -10.75
C SER A 20 16.81 -6.87 -9.51
N THR A 21 15.73 -6.11 -9.59
CA THR A 21 14.73 -6.00 -8.51
C THR A 21 13.91 -7.29 -8.35
N ALA A 22 13.53 -7.93 -9.46
CA ALA A 22 12.86 -9.24 -9.41
C ALA A 22 13.76 -10.31 -8.77
N ASP A 23 15.04 -10.34 -9.12
CA ASP A 23 16.01 -11.22 -8.49
C ASP A 23 16.15 -10.93 -6.98
N ALA A 24 16.24 -9.66 -6.59
CA ALA A 24 16.33 -9.25 -5.20
C ALA A 24 15.07 -9.63 -4.41
N MET A 25 13.88 -9.50 -4.99
CA MET A 25 12.60 -9.88 -4.38
C MET A 25 12.60 -11.36 -3.96
N VAL A 26 13.09 -12.23 -4.83
CA VAL A 26 13.19 -13.68 -4.56
C VAL A 26 14.34 -13.98 -3.59
N ASN A 27 15.53 -13.46 -3.86
CA ASN A 27 16.72 -13.77 -3.09
C ASN A 27 16.69 -13.26 -1.65
N SER A 28 15.97 -12.18 -1.37
CA SER A 28 15.80 -11.65 -0.01
C SER A 28 14.78 -12.41 0.82
N GLY A 29 13.90 -13.23 0.20
CA GLY A 29 12.78 -13.89 0.84
C GLY A 29 11.49 -13.05 0.88
N LEU A 30 11.48 -11.85 0.32
CA LEU A 30 10.25 -11.03 0.22
C LEU A 30 9.14 -11.76 -0.55
N HIS A 31 9.50 -12.51 -1.59
CA HIS A 31 8.53 -13.33 -2.33
C HIS A 31 7.88 -14.37 -1.41
N ASP A 32 8.64 -15.07 -0.59
CA ASP A 32 8.12 -16.06 0.36
C ASP A 32 7.25 -15.40 1.45
N ALA A 33 7.50 -14.13 1.77
CA ALA A 33 6.65 -13.33 2.66
C ALA A 33 5.36 -12.82 1.99
N GLY A 34 5.17 -13.06 0.68
CA GLY A 34 3.96 -12.76 -0.08
C GLY A 34 4.01 -11.50 -0.96
N TYR A 35 5.20 -10.91 -1.17
CA TYR A 35 5.37 -9.82 -2.14
C TYR A 35 5.53 -10.42 -3.54
N GLU A 36 4.51 -10.24 -4.39
CA GLU A 36 4.43 -10.91 -5.69
C GLU A 36 4.56 -9.98 -6.90
N TYR A 37 4.31 -8.69 -6.71
CA TYR A 37 4.24 -7.74 -7.83
C TYR A 37 5.51 -6.88 -7.93
N ILE A 38 6.05 -6.77 -9.14
CA ILE A 38 7.04 -5.75 -9.53
C ILE A 38 6.30 -4.75 -10.42
N ILE A 39 6.20 -3.49 -10.01
CA ILE A 39 5.41 -2.47 -10.70
C ILE A 39 6.34 -1.42 -11.30
N ILE A 40 6.33 -1.33 -12.62
CA ILE A 40 6.98 -0.27 -13.39
C ILE A 40 6.06 0.95 -13.34
N ASP A 41 6.51 2.03 -12.72
CA ASP A 41 5.76 3.29 -12.65
C ASP A 41 5.94 4.14 -13.91
N ASP A 42 5.63 5.43 -13.90
CA ASP A 42 5.73 6.34 -15.03
C ASP A 42 7.14 6.36 -15.68
N CYS A 43 7.31 7.00 -16.81
CA CYS A 43 8.57 7.16 -17.54
C CYS A 43 9.12 5.91 -18.23
N TRP A 44 8.34 4.86 -18.40
CA TRP A 44 8.78 3.63 -19.08
C TRP A 44 8.63 3.67 -20.62
N SER A 45 7.71 4.48 -21.14
CA SER A 45 7.40 4.54 -22.57
C SER A 45 8.21 5.62 -23.31
N ALA A 46 8.21 5.54 -24.62
CA ALA A 46 8.63 6.64 -25.49
C ALA A 46 7.68 7.85 -25.33
N LYS A 47 8.15 9.04 -25.74
CA LYS A 47 7.36 10.29 -25.64
C LYS A 47 6.19 10.37 -26.63
N GLU A 48 6.14 9.48 -27.60
CA GLU A 48 5.10 9.44 -28.62
C GLU A 48 4.66 7.98 -28.84
N ARG A 49 3.41 7.81 -29.27
CA ARG A 49 2.90 6.54 -29.75
C ARG A 49 3.46 6.25 -31.14
N ASP A 50 3.45 5.00 -31.59
CA ASP A 50 3.82 4.64 -32.94
C ASP A 50 2.78 5.10 -33.99
N SER A 51 3.05 4.84 -35.27
CA SER A 51 2.15 5.22 -36.37
C SER A 51 0.80 4.50 -36.36
N GLU A 52 0.67 3.42 -35.57
CA GLU A 52 -0.57 2.66 -35.38
C GLU A 52 -1.30 3.06 -34.12
N GLY A 53 -0.74 4.00 -33.34
CA GLY A 53 -1.30 4.52 -32.09
C GLY A 53 -0.96 3.70 -30.85
N HIS A 54 -0.04 2.74 -30.91
CA HIS A 54 0.37 1.92 -29.77
C HIS A 54 1.38 2.64 -28.87
N LEU A 55 1.35 2.31 -27.58
CA LEU A 55 2.42 2.70 -26.64
C LEU A 55 3.70 1.93 -26.99
N VAL A 56 4.82 2.64 -26.97
CA VAL A 56 6.14 2.06 -27.29
C VAL A 56 6.99 2.09 -26.02
N PRO A 57 7.53 0.97 -25.53
CA PRO A 57 8.57 1.00 -24.51
C PRO A 57 9.75 1.85 -24.98
N ASP A 58 10.31 2.67 -24.09
CA ASP A 58 11.49 3.47 -24.41
C ASP A 58 12.64 2.53 -24.84
N PRO A 59 13.18 2.65 -26.08
CA PRO A 59 14.16 1.70 -26.61
C PRO A 59 15.53 1.77 -25.92
N GLU A 60 15.85 2.87 -25.23
CA GLU A 60 17.08 2.98 -24.43
C GLU A 60 16.92 2.32 -23.07
N LYS A 61 15.73 2.42 -22.47
CA LYS A 61 15.41 1.86 -21.15
C LYS A 61 15.01 0.39 -21.23
N PHE A 62 14.28 -0.01 -22.26
CA PHE A 62 13.74 -1.36 -22.46
C PHE A 62 14.09 -1.91 -23.85
N PRO A 63 15.39 -2.13 -24.15
CA PRO A 63 15.86 -2.49 -25.49
C PRO A 63 15.30 -3.82 -26.03
N HIS A 64 14.87 -4.73 -25.15
CA HIS A 64 14.29 -6.02 -25.56
C HIS A 64 12.76 -6.02 -25.49
N GLY A 65 12.14 -4.88 -25.17
CA GLY A 65 10.70 -4.67 -25.10
C GLY A 65 10.05 -5.24 -23.85
N MET A 66 8.84 -4.77 -23.58
CA MET A 66 8.13 -5.05 -22.32
C MET A 66 7.77 -6.53 -22.15
N LYS A 67 7.49 -7.25 -23.24
CA LYS A 67 7.18 -8.69 -23.15
C LYS A 67 8.36 -9.50 -22.62
N THR A 68 9.57 -9.21 -23.02
CA THR A 68 10.78 -9.88 -22.53
C THR A 68 10.96 -9.69 -21.03
N VAL A 69 10.75 -8.45 -20.55
CA VAL A 69 10.80 -8.14 -19.11
C VAL A 69 9.71 -8.91 -18.36
N CYS A 70 8.51 -8.96 -18.91
CA CYS A 70 7.39 -9.66 -18.31
C CYS A 70 7.66 -11.17 -18.21
N ASP A 71 8.15 -11.80 -19.29
CA ASP A 71 8.50 -13.22 -19.32
C ASP A 71 9.60 -13.54 -18.28
N TYR A 72 10.58 -12.63 -18.10
CA TYR A 72 11.61 -12.81 -17.07
C TYR A 72 11.02 -12.75 -15.66
N VAL A 73 10.22 -11.74 -15.35
CA VAL A 73 9.55 -11.59 -14.04
C VAL A 73 8.68 -12.81 -13.73
N HIS A 74 7.92 -13.29 -14.71
CA HIS A 74 7.12 -14.51 -14.59
C HIS A 74 7.98 -15.76 -14.35
N SER A 75 9.17 -15.85 -14.97
CA SER A 75 10.08 -16.98 -14.75
C SER A 75 10.57 -17.08 -13.30
N LYS A 76 10.48 -15.98 -12.52
CA LYS A 76 10.79 -15.93 -11.08
C LYS A 76 9.58 -16.24 -10.18
N GLY A 77 8.41 -16.53 -10.74
CA GLY A 77 7.16 -16.73 -10.00
C GLY A 77 6.49 -15.42 -9.59
N LEU A 78 6.99 -14.28 -10.06
CA LEU A 78 6.48 -12.94 -9.78
C LEU A 78 5.51 -12.46 -10.86
N LYS A 79 4.83 -11.34 -10.62
CA LYS A 79 3.87 -10.71 -11.50
C LYS A 79 4.35 -9.31 -11.88
N LEU A 80 4.15 -8.90 -13.14
CA LEU A 80 4.56 -7.58 -13.61
C LEU A 80 3.39 -6.61 -13.67
N GLY A 81 3.57 -5.44 -13.05
CA GLY A 81 2.69 -4.29 -13.18
C GLY A 81 3.26 -3.20 -14.06
N ILE A 82 2.35 -2.40 -14.63
CA ILE A 82 2.71 -1.25 -15.46
C ILE A 82 1.87 -0.03 -15.07
N TYR A 83 2.32 1.15 -15.45
CA TYR A 83 1.64 2.42 -15.21
C TYR A 83 1.07 3.01 -16.49
N SER A 84 -0.10 3.62 -16.39
CA SER A 84 -0.68 4.54 -17.36
C SER A 84 -1.57 5.58 -16.67
N CYS A 85 -2.30 6.36 -17.43
CA CYS A 85 -3.12 7.46 -16.92
C CYS A 85 -4.42 7.58 -17.72
N CYS A 86 -5.48 8.02 -17.06
CA CYS A 86 -6.78 8.25 -17.70
C CYS A 86 -6.84 9.52 -18.57
N GLY A 87 -5.83 10.35 -18.54
CA GLY A 87 -5.72 11.56 -19.33
C GLY A 87 -4.93 11.39 -20.63
N VAL A 88 -4.74 12.49 -21.33
CA VAL A 88 -3.98 12.54 -22.59
C VAL A 88 -2.48 12.35 -22.36
N HIS A 89 -2.00 12.74 -21.17
CA HIS A 89 -0.61 12.59 -20.75
C HIS A 89 -0.52 12.04 -19.34
N THR A 90 0.55 11.29 -19.06
CA THR A 90 0.92 10.89 -17.70
C THR A 90 1.44 12.10 -16.90
N CYS A 91 1.62 11.95 -15.58
CA CYS A 91 2.14 13.05 -14.75
C CYS A 91 3.52 13.54 -15.19
N ALA A 92 4.37 12.67 -15.74
CA ALA A 92 5.67 13.02 -16.30
C ALA A 92 5.63 13.41 -17.80
N GLY A 93 4.42 13.57 -18.37
CA GLY A 93 4.24 14.06 -19.75
C GLY A 93 4.47 13.03 -20.85
N TYR A 94 4.31 11.73 -20.54
CA TYR A 94 4.29 10.65 -21.52
C TYR A 94 2.86 10.41 -22.04
N PRO A 95 2.67 9.64 -23.13
CA PRO A 95 1.33 9.34 -23.62
C PRO A 95 0.45 8.63 -22.57
N GLY A 96 -0.72 9.19 -22.29
CA GLY A 96 -1.76 8.56 -21.48
C GLY A 96 -2.70 7.68 -22.30
N SER A 97 -3.68 7.04 -21.66
CA SER A 97 -4.60 6.11 -22.33
C SER A 97 -5.94 6.74 -22.74
N PHE A 98 -6.12 8.05 -22.59
CA PHE A 98 -7.37 8.71 -23.01
C PHE A 98 -7.68 8.43 -24.49
N GLU A 99 -8.88 7.89 -24.77
CA GLU A 99 -9.35 7.45 -26.09
C GLU A 99 -8.58 6.27 -26.72
N HIS A 100 -7.67 5.63 -25.95
CA HIS A 100 -6.90 4.44 -26.35
C HIS A 100 -7.07 3.27 -25.36
N GLU A 101 -8.06 3.33 -24.46
CA GLU A 101 -8.19 2.41 -23.34
C GLU A 101 -8.24 0.92 -23.80
N PHE A 102 -8.95 0.63 -24.89
CA PHE A 102 -9.12 -0.74 -25.39
C PHE A 102 -7.87 -1.29 -26.08
N GLU A 103 -7.20 -0.44 -26.86
CA GLU A 103 -5.93 -0.76 -27.53
C GLU A 103 -4.84 -1.01 -26.51
N ASP A 104 -4.69 -0.09 -25.53
CA ASP A 104 -3.70 -0.19 -24.47
C ASP A 104 -3.93 -1.41 -23.58
N ALA A 105 -5.17 -1.67 -23.16
CA ALA A 105 -5.50 -2.86 -22.37
C ALA A 105 -5.16 -4.16 -23.10
N LYS A 106 -5.45 -4.23 -24.41
CA LYS A 106 -5.08 -5.38 -25.25
C LYS A 106 -3.56 -5.52 -25.39
N GLN A 107 -2.86 -4.40 -25.54
CA GLN A 107 -1.40 -4.39 -25.62
C GLN A 107 -0.78 -4.86 -24.29
N PHE A 108 -1.28 -4.39 -23.15
CA PHE A 108 -0.83 -4.84 -21.82
C PHE A 108 -1.07 -6.35 -21.64
N ALA A 109 -2.25 -6.86 -22.06
CA ALA A 109 -2.54 -8.28 -22.05
C ALA A 109 -1.58 -9.09 -22.93
N ASN A 110 -1.24 -8.60 -24.13
CA ASN A 110 -0.30 -9.25 -25.06
C ASN A 110 1.14 -9.30 -24.49
N TRP A 111 1.55 -8.31 -23.71
CA TRP A 111 2.82 -8.33 -23.01
C TRP A 111 2.83 -9.25 -21.78
N GLY A 112 1.65 -9.61 -21.28
CA GLY A 112 1.49 -10.46 -20.09
C GLY A 112 1.40 -9.68 -18.78
N ILE A 113 1.04 -8.40 -18.82
CA ILE A 113 0.89 -7.55 -17.63
C ILE A 113 -0.21 -8.10 -16.70
N ASP A 114 0.06 -8.05 -15.38
CA ASP A 114 -0.83 -8.56 -14.33
C ASP A 114 -1.45 -7.44 -13.47
N TYR A 115 -0.93 -6.21 -13.55
CA TYR A 115 -1.34 -5.09 -12.71
C TYR A 115 -1.22 -3.79 -13.49
N LEU A 116 -2.25 -2.96 -13.47
CA LEU A 116 -2.23 -1.62 -14.05
C LEU A 116 -2.43 -0.59 -12.93
N LYS A 117 -1.40 0.23 -12.66
CA LYS A 117 -1.54 1.49 -11.92
C LYS A 117 -2.06 2.54 -12.89
N TYR A 118 -3.22 3.12 -12.61
CA TYR A 118 -3.93 4.00 -13.53
C TYR A 118 -4.23 5.34 -12.89
N ASP A 119 -3.50 6.36 -13.32
CA ASP A 119 -3.46 7.67 -12.69
C ASP A 119 -4.51 8.64 -13.24
N ASN A 120 -4.57 9.86 -12.68
CA ASN A 120 -5.58 10.89 -12.95
C ASN A 120 -5.01 12.17 -13.59
N CYS A 121 -3.77 12.16 -14.08
CA CYS A 121 -3.11 13.33 -14.65
C CYS A 121 -3.75 13.73 -15.98
N PHE A 122 -3.82 15.03 -16.26
CA PHE A 122 -4.22 15.62 -17.54
C PHE A 122 -5.50 15.03 -18.17
N HIS A 123 -6.46 14.58 -17.35
CA HIS A 123 -7.75 14.16 -17.89
C HIS A 123 -8.59 15.36 -18.33
N PRO A 124 -9.43 15.23 -19.38
CA PRO A 124 -10.31 16.31 -19.81
C PRO A 124 -11.26 16.76 -18.70
N ALA A 125 -11.30 18.06 -18.40
CA ALA A 125 -12.13 18.61 -17.33
C ALA A 125 -13.66 18.41 -17.55
N THR A 126 -14.06 18.08 -18.76
CA THR A 126 -15.46 17.84 -19.14
C THR A 126 -15.94 16.42 -18.89
N ILE A 127 -15.04 15.51 -18.53
CA ILE A 127 -15.35 14.09 -18.29
C ILE A 127 -14.87 13.72 -16.88
N SER A 128 -15.75 13.17 -16.03
CA SER A 128 -15.36 12.77 -14.69
C SER A 128 -14.40 11.57 -14.71
N SER A 129 -13.48 11.53 -13.75
CA SER A 129 -12.57 10.40 -13.57
C SER A 129 -13.33 9.08 -13.42
N GLU A 130 -14.51 9.08 -12.78
CA GLU A 130 -15.37 7.91 -12.61
C GLU A 130 -15.72 7.27 -13.97
N ILE A 131 -16.08 8.08 -14.98
CA ILE A 131 -16.40 7.59 -16.34
C ILE A 131 -15.15 7.01 -16.99
N LEU A 132 -14.01 7.70 -16.90
CA LEU A 132 -12.75 7.27 -17.50
C LEU A 132 -12.25 5.94 -16.88
N TYR A 133 -12.39 5.80 -15.57
CA TYR A 133 -12.02 4.54 -14.89
C TYR A 133 -12.96 3.39 -15.25
N ARG A 134 -14.26 3.64 -15.42
CA ARG A 134 -15.19 2.62 -15.94
C ARG A 134 -14.82 2.21 -17.36
N ARG A 135 -14.41 3.13 -18.24
CA ARG A 135 -13.96 2.83 -19.60
C ARG A 135 -12.74 1.92 -19.59
N MET A 136 -11.71 2.26 -18.81
CA MET A 136 -10.52 1.41 -18.67
C MET A 136 -10.88 0.04 -18.06
N ASN A 137 -11.75 -0.03 -17.05
CA ASN A 137 -12.19 -1.32 -16.52
C ASN A 137 -12.90 -2.18 -17.57
N MET A 138 -13.74 -1.58 -18.41
CA MET A 138 -14.38 -2.30 -19.53
C MET A 138 -13.33 -2.84 -20.51
N ALA A 139 -12.32 -2.04 -20.83
CA ALA A 139 -11.22 -2.44 -21.69
C ALA A 139 -10.42 -3.61 -21.08
N LEU A 140 -10.06 -3.52 -19.79
CA LEU A 140 -9.35 -4.58 -19.08
C LEU A 140 -10.16 -5.88 -19.02
N ARG A 141 -11.48 -5.82 -18.81
CA ARG A 141 -12.35 -7.00 -18.80
C ARG A 141 -12.49 -7.66 -20.17
N SER A 142 -12.25 -6.93 -21.25
CA SER A 142 -12.36 -7.43 -22.63
C SER A 142 -11.01 -7.84 -23.23
N CYS A 143 -9.88 -7.56 -22.57
CA CYS A 143 -8.54 -7.79 -23.13
C CYS A 143 -8.10 -9.27 -23.16
N GLY A 144 -8.83 -10.17 -22.49
CA GLY A 144 -8.53 -11.61 -22.46
C GLY A 144 -7.51 -12.04 -21.39
N ARG A 145 -7.15 -11.15 -20.46
CA ARG A 145 -6.25 -11.42 -19.32
C ARG A 145 -6.78 -10.78 -18.05
N ASP A 146 -6.62 -11.46 -16.91
CA ASP A 146 -6.92 -10.88 -15.61
C ASP A 146 -5.81 -9.92 -15.21
N ILE A 147 -6.16 -8.63 -15.08
CA ILE A 147 -5.25 -7.55 -14.70
C ILE A 147 -5.81 -6.84 -13.46
N VAL A 148 -5.02 -6.75 -12.40
CA VAL A 148 -5.38 -5.96 -11.22
C VAL A 148 -5.46 -4.49 -11.62
N PHE A 149 -6.62 -3.87 -11.37
CA PHE A 149 -6.86 -2.47 -11.69
C PHE A 149 -6.69 -1.61 -10.45
N ALA A 150 -5.59 -0.86 -10.38
CA ALA A 150 -5.21 0.00 -9.29
C ALA A 150 -5.35 1.48 -9.69
N VAL A 151 -6.35 2.13 -9.16
CA VAL A 151 -6.69 3.51 -9.50
C VAL A 151 -5.95 4.49 -8.58
N CYS A 152 -5.32 5.51 -9.17
CA CYS A 152 -4.57 6.54 -8.46
C CYS A 152 -5.25 7.91 -8.65
N GLN A 153 -6.22 8.26 -7.78
CA GLN A 153 -7.08 9.45 -7.95
C GLN A 153 -6.77 10.59 -6.97
N TRP A 154 -5.88 10.36 -5.99
CA TRP A 154 -5.37 11.32 -5.01
C TRP A 154 -6.42 11.85 -4.01
N GLY A 155 -7.56 11.19 -3.88
CA GLY A 155 -8.62 11.59 -2.93
C GLY A 155 -9.53 12.70 -3.40
N ARG A 156 -9.46 13.09 -4.67
CA ARG A 156 -10.36 14.11 -5.23
C ARG A 156 -11.76 13.55 -5.45
N ASP A 157 -12.76 14.43 -5.52
CA ASP A 157 -14.14 14.12 -5.88
C ASP A 157 -14.75 12.99 -5.04
N ASP A 158 -14.36 12.89 -3.75
CA ASP A 158 -14.82 11.83 -2.84
C ASP A 158 -14.71 10.41 -3.43
N VAL A 159 -13.58 10.12 -4.06
CA VAL A 159 -13.31 8.87 -4.79
C VAL A 159 -13.74 7.61 -4.03
N HIS A 160 -13.57 7.59 -2.71
CA HIS A 160 -13.96 6.49 -1.84
C HIS A 160 -15.45 6.15 -1.92
N SER A 161 -16.32 7.11 -2.23
CA SER A 161 -17.77 6.93 -2.28
C SER A 161 -18.26 6.21 -3.54
N TRP A 162 -17.56 6.31 -4.66
CA TRP A 162 -18.00 5.80 -5.96
C TRP A 162 -17.06 4.77 -6.60
N ILE A 163 -15.79 4.69 -6.16
CA ILE A 163 -14.75 3.92 -6.85
C ILE A 163 -15.07 2.43 -7.01
N ARG A 164 -15.73 1.82 -6.02
CA ARG A 164 -16.14 0.41 -6.10
C ARG A 164 -17.01 0.11 -7.33
N SER A 165 -17.82 1.08 -7.77
CA SER A 165 -18.67 0.95 -8.95
C SER A 165 -17.90 0.94 -10.27
N THR A 166 -16.63 1.34 -10.27
CA THR A 166 -15.78 1.35 -11.46
C THR A 166 -15.09 0.01 -11.71
N GLY A 167 -15.14 -0.93 -10.75
CA GLY A 167 -14.46 -2.22 -10.82
C GLY A 167 -12.98 -2.15 -10.43
N ALA A 168 -12.53 -1.06 -9.81
CA ALA A 168 -11.18 -0.95 -9.27
C ALA A 168 -10.96 -1.93 -8.11
N HIS A 169 -9.78 -2.54 -8.05
CA HIS A 169 -9.35 -3.45 -6.98
C HIS A 169 -8.62 -2.70 -5.85
N THR A 170 -7.93 -1.62 -6.18
CA THR A 170 -7.38 -0.67 -5.20
C THR A 170 -7.62 0.75 -5.67
N PHE A 171 -7.69 1.68 -4.73
CA PHE A 171 -7.87 3.10 -5.05
C PHE A 171 -7.08 3.97 -4.10
N ARG A 172 -6.19 4.79 -4.65
CA ARG A 172 -5.46 5.78 -3.87
C ARG A 172 -6.33 7.01 -3.61
N SER A 173 -6.58 7.26 -2.33
CA SER A 173 -7.41 8.38 -1.86
C SER A 173 -6.64 9.44 -1.09
N THR A 174 -5.30 9.49 -1.29
CA THR A 174 -4.39 10.42 -0.60
C THR A 174 -3.49 11.15 -1.59
N VAL A 175 -2.91 12.27 -1.16
CA VAL A 175 -1.75 12.88 -1.82
C VAL A 175 -0.56 11.90 -1.85
N GLY A 176 0.46 12.19 -2.67
CA GLY A 176 1.68 11.37 -2.71
C GLY A 176 2.42 11.40 -1.38
N ILE A 177 2.85 10.24 -0.92
CA ILE A 177 3.65 10.11 0.30
C ILE A 177 5.06 10.65 0.07
N GLN A 178 5.59 11.30 1.10
CA GLN A 178 6.97 11.77 1.15
C GLN A 178 7.71 11.05 2.27
N ASP A 179 9.01 10.86 2.12
CA ASP A 179 9.85 10.22 3.13
C ASP A 179 10.10 11.17 4.33
N ALA A 180 9.03 11.42 5.07
CA ALA A 180 9.00 12.28 6.25
C ALA A 180 7.85 11.90 7.17
N TRP A 181 8.05 11.99 8.49
CA TRP A 181 7.04 11.69 9.49
C TRP A 181 5.73 12.44 9.28
N LYS A 182 5.79 13.74 8.99
CA LYS A 182 4.59 14.57 8.78
C LYS A 182 3.74 14.13 7.59
N SER A 183 4.33 13.50 6.59
CA SER A 183 3.59 12.91 5.48
C SER A 183 2.85 11.64 5.93
N ILE A 184 3.52 10.75 6.68
CA ILE A 184 2.90 9.55 7.26
C ILE A 184 1.71 9.94 8.15
N GLU A 185 1.93 10.87 9.09
CA GLU A 185 0.92 11.38 10.01
C GLU A 185 -0.31 11.93 9.27
N SER A 186 -0.08 12.85 8.34
CA SER A 186 -1.14 13.51 7.57
C SER A 186 -1.97 12.51 6.76
N ILE A 187 -1.31 11.57 6.09
CA ILE A 187 -2.00 10.52 5.31
C ILE A 187 -2.81 9.65 6.25
N ALA A 188 -2.21 9.10 7.31
CA ALA A 188 -2.90 8.20 8.25
C ALA A 188 -4.15 8.85 8.86
N LEU A 189 -4.04 10.09 9.37
CA LEU A 189 -5.18 10.81 9.95
C LEU A 189 -6.29 11.05 8.92
N SER A 190 -5.94 11.37 7.68
CA SER A 190 -6.92 11.60 6.61
C SER A 190 -7.69 10.33 6.21
N GLN A 191 -7.21 9.15 6.58
CA GLN A 191 -7.78 7.86 6.19
C GLN A 191 -8.62 7.19 7.28
N LEU A 192 -8.54 7.66 8.53
CA LEU A 192 -9.27 7.04 9.66
C LEU A 192 -10.79 6.98 9.43
N GLU A 193 -11.38 8.03 8.85
CA GLU A 193 -12.82 8.09 8.57
C GLU A 193 -13.24 7.33 7.30
N LYS A 194 -12.27 6.89 6.48
CA LYS A 194 -12.53 6.20 5.22
C LYS A 194 -12.49 4.68 5.34
N GLN A 195 -12.23 4.15 6.53
CA GLN A 195 -12.08 2.71 6.76
C GLN A 195 -13.34 1.89 6.45
N SER A 196 -14.52 2.48 6.51
CA SER A 196 -15.79 1.83 6.15
C SER A 196 -15.95 1.58 4.64
N TYR A 197 -15.15 2.21 3.81
CA TYR A 197 -15.20 2.03 2.34
C TYR A 197 -14.30 0.90 1.84
N ILE A 198 -13.49 0.31 2.73
CA ILE A 198 -12.62 -0.83 2.43
C ILE A 198 -13.43 -2.13 2.47
N GLY A 199 -13.04 -3.08 1.64
CA GLY A 199 -13.61 -4.43 1.69
C GLY A 199 -13.04 -5.31 0.59
N ALA A 200 -13.39 -6.59 0.63
CA ALA A 200 -12.92 -7.59 -0.32
C ALA A 200 -13.07 -7.09 -1.77
N GLY A 201 -11.97 -7.19 -2.52
CA GLY A 201 -11.90 -6.80 -3.93
C GLY A 201 -11.83 -5.30 -4.22
N CYS A 202 -11.81 -4.42 -3.19
CA CYS A 202 -11.59 -2.99 -3.39
C CYS A 202 -10.99 -2.36 -2.13
N TYR A 203 -9.69 -2.12 -2.15
CA TYR A 203 -8.90 -1.65 -1.00
C TYR A 203 -8.50 -0.19 -1.16
N ASN A 204 -8.57 0.55 -0.05
CA ASN A 204 -8.04 1.92 -0.02
C ASN A 204 -6.51 1.89 0.04
N ASP A 205 -5.88 2.49 -0.93
CA ASP A 205 -4.42 2.61 -1.05
C ASP A 205 -3.97 3.93 -0.42
N MET A 206 -3.15 3.83 0.62
CA MET A 206 -2.60 4.98 1.33
C MET A 206 -1.23 5.42 0.76
N ASP A 207 -0.91 4.95 -0.44
CA ASP A 207 0.34 5.12 -1.16
C ASP A 207 1.46 4.12 -0.77
N ILE A 208 2.53 4.17 -1.51
CA ILE A 208 3.71 3.30 -1.46
C ILE A 208 4.39 3.38 -0.09
N LEU A 209 4.89 2.24 0.39
CA LEU A 209 5.68 2.20 1.63
C LEU A 209 7.04 2.86 1.44
N ILE A 210 7.33 3.87 2.28
CA ILE A 210 8.65 4.53 2.31
C ILE A 210 9.64 3.86 3.28
N VAL A 211 9.26 2.75 3.89
CA VAL A 211 10.11 1.97 4.82
C VAL A 211 11.44 1.66 4.17
N GLY A 212 12.54 2.03 4.83
CA GLY A 212 13.90 1.79 4.38
C GLY A 212 14.44 2.77 3.33
N MET A 213 13.73 3.84 2.99
CA MET A 213 14.24 4.86 2.06
C MET A 213 15.33 5.72 2.69
N HIS A 214 15.21 6.15 3.95
CA HIS A 214 16.19 6.96 4.69
C HIS A 214 16.65 8.23 3.93
N GLY A 215 15.71 8.92 3.28
CA GLY A 215 15.99 10.10 2.46
C GLY A 215 16.74 9.80 1.15
N LYS A 216 16.91 8.53 0.82
CA LYS A 216 17.63 8.10 -0.39
C LYS A 216 16.64 7.83 -1.53
N GLY A 217 16.92 8.39 -2.69
CA GLY A 217 16.12 8.20 -3.88
C GLY A 217 16.36 9.33 -4.87
N LEU A 218 16.00 9.09 -6.12
CA LEU A 218 16.18 10.04 -7.22
C LEU A 218 14.94 10.93 -7.41
N ASN A 219 13.80 10.54 -6.80
CA ASN A 219 12.58 11.32 -6.89
C ASN A 219 12.62 12.50 -5.89
N PRO A 220 12.73 13.75 -6.37
CA PRO A 220 12.84 14.92 -5.52
C PRO A 220 11.54 15.25 -4.75
N GLU A 221 10.40 14.70 -5.19
CA GLU A 221 9.11 14.91 -4.53
C GLU A 221 8.90 13.98 -3.33
N THR A 222 9.55 12.82 -3.33
CA THR A 222 9.39 11.80 -2.29
C THR A 222 10.60 11.67 -1.37
N SER A 223 11.82 11.85 -1.89
CA SER A 223 13.08 11.62 -1.14
C SER A 223 13.49 12.86 -0.34
N ILE A 224 12.61 13.32 0.56
CA ILE A 224 12.84 14.52 1.39
C ILE A 224 13.08 14.12 2.84
N GLY A 225 14.31 14.24 3.32
CA GLY A 225 14.68 14.07 4.73
C GLY A 225 14.94 12.64 5.17
N GLY A 226 13.94 11.79 5.17
CA GLY A 226 13.98 10.43 5.72
C GLY A 226 13.32 10.34 7.10
N CYS A 227 12.91 9.14 7.50
CA CYS A 227 12.33 8.82 8.79
C CYS A 227 13.30 8.01 9.65
N THR A 228 13.05 8.00 10.95
CA THR A 228 13.68 7.07 11.89
C THR A 228 13.09 5.66 11.76
N ASP A 229 13.79 4.64 12.26
CA ASP A 229 13.28 3.25 12.24
C ASP A 229 11.96 3.11 13.02
N ALA A 230 11.79 3.86 14.11
CA ALA A 230 10.54 3.89 14.87
C ALA A 230 9.37 4.46 14.03
N GLU A 231 9.61 5.48 13.24
CA GLU A 231 8.62 6.08 12.34
C GLU A 231 8.30 5.14 11.17
N TYR A 232 9.31 4.47 10.59
CA TYR A 232 9.06 3.44 9.57
C TYR A 232 8.28 2.25 10.12
N GLN A 233 8.56 1.81 11.34
CA GLN A 233 7.78 0.74 11.98
C GLN A 233 6.33 1.18 12.20
N THR A 234 6.10 2.41 12.64
CA THR A 234 4.78 3.00 12.82
C THR A 234 4.06 3.12 11.48
N HIS A 235 4.74 3.55 10.43
CA HIS A 235 4.22 3.60 9.07
C HIS A 235 3.74 2.21 8.60
N PHE A 236 4.59 1.18 8.71
CA PHE A 236 4.23 -0.17 8.31
C PHE A 236 3.04 -0.71 9.12
N ALA A 237 3.03 -0.48 10.43
CA ALA A 237 1.93 -0.88 11.31
C ALA A 237 0.60 -0.19 10.96
N LEU A 238 0.61 1.10 10.62
CA LEU A 238 -0.58 1.84 10.19
C LEU A 238 -1.15 1.28 8.89
N TRP A 239 -0.29 1.03 7.87
CA TRP A 239 -0.71 0.42 6.60
C TRP A 239 -1.27 -0.99 6.81
N ALA A 240 -0.68 -1.76 7.72
CA ALA A 240 -1.20 -3.09 8.10
C ALA A 240 -2.59 -3.00 8.76
N MET A 241 -2.77 -2.12 9.73
CA MET A 241 -4.06 -1.91 10.41
C MET A 241 -5.15 -1.43 9.46
N MET A 242 -4.82 -0.54 8.57
CA MET A 242 -5.78 0.08 7.63
C MET A 242 -5.99 -0.73 6.35
N SER A 243 -5.45 -1.96 6.24
CA SER A 243 -5.57 -2.83 5.05
C SER A 243 -5.14 -2.15 3.75
N SER A 244 -4.20 -1.20 3.82
CA SER A 244 -3.62 -0.59 2.63
C SER A 244 -2.73 -1.58 1.89
N PRO A 245 -2.70 -1.60 0.55
CA PRO A 245 -1.75 -2.41 -0.19
C PRO A 245 -0.31 -2.18 0.29
N LEU A 246 0.43 -3.25 0.58
CA LEU A 246 1.83 -3.18 0.98
C LEU A 246 2.70 -3.20 -0.28
N ILE A 247 2.99 -2.03 -0.82
CA ILE A 247 3.83 -1.82 -2.00
C ILE A 247 5.11 -1.10 -1.57
N ILE A 248 6.24 -1.77 -1.65
CA ILE A 248 7.55 -1.25 -1.22
C ILE A 248 8.07 -0.21 -2.21
N GLY A 249 8.61 0.90 -1.71
CA GLY A 249 9.19 1.98 -2.54
C GLY A 249 10.71 2.14 -2.41
N CYS A 250 11.36 1.50 -1.44
CA CYS A 250 12.82 1.56 -1.30
C CYS A 250 13.55 0.65 -2.32
N ASP A 251 14.87 0.84 -2.46
CA ASP A 251 15.72 -0.07 -3.24
C ASP A 251 15.95 -1.38 -2.48
N ILE A 252 15.15 -2.40 -2.78
CA ILE A 252 15.21 -3.71 -2.11
C ILE A 252 16.48 -4.51 -2.42
N ARG A 253 17.28 -4.09 -3.40
CA ARG A 253 18.57 -4.72 -3.74
C ARG A 253 19.65 -4.41 -2.69
N ASN A 254 19.45 -3.33 -1.91
CA ASN A 254 20.41 -2.79 -0.95
C ASN A 254 19.77 -2.44 0.41
N MET A 255 18.66 -3.09 0.79
CA MET A 255 18.02 -2.83 2.08
C MET A 255 18.84 -3.38 3.26
N SER A 256 18.75 -2.71 4.42
CA SER A 256 19.34 -3.21 5.67
C SER A 256 18.56 -4.42 6.23
N GLU A 257 19.18 -5.18 7.14
CA GLU A 257 18.49 -6.30 7.79
C GLU A 257 17.31 -5.81 8.64
N GLU A 258 17.41 -4.64 9.29
CA GLU A 258 16.31 -4.03 10.05
C GLU A 258 15.12 -3.70 9.14
N THR A 259 15.39 -3.12 7.97
CA THR A 259 14.34 -2.87 6.95
C THR A 259 13.69 -4.16 6.49
N LYS A 260 14.50 -5.19 6.24
CA LYS A 260 14.04 -6.50 5.80
C LYS A 260 13.17 -7.16 6.87
N GLU A 261 13.62 -7.21 8.12
CA GLU A 261 12.84 -7.76 9.25
C GLU A 261 11.50 -7.06 9.41
N MET A 262 11.48 -5.72 9.28
CA MET A 262 10.25 -4.92 9.36
C MET A 262 9.27 -5.27 8.23
N LEU A 263 9.73 -5.26 6.98
CA LEU A 263 8.90 -5.55 5.79
C LEU A 263 8.42 -7.01 5.74
N MET A 264 9.14 -7.92 6.37
CA MET A 264 8.82 -9.36 6.41
C MET A 264 8.14 -9.80 7.72
N ASN A 265 7.75 -8.87 8.61
CA ASN A 265 7.08 -9.23 9.85
C ASN A 265 5.78 -10.01 9.55
N PRO A 266 5.73 -11.33 9.84
CA PRO A 266 4.63 -12.18 9.40
C PRO A 266 3.32 -11.85 10.10
N GLU A 267 3.36 -11.29 11.30
CA GLU A 267 2.16 -10.96 12.06
C GLU A 267 1.50 -9.68 11.55
N LEU A 268 2.30 -8.65 11.21
CA LEU A 268 1.78 -7.43 10.59
C LEU A 268 1.26 -7.70 9.17
N ILE A 269 1.96 -8.56 8.41
CA ILE A 269 1.49 -9.02 7.10
C ILE A 269 0.15 -9.77 7.26
N ALA A 270 0.03 -10.68 8.23
CA ALA A 270 -1.21 -11.42 8.47
C ALA A 270 -2.38 -10.50 8.89
N ILE A 271 -2.11 -9.43 9.65
CA ILE A 271 -3.11 -8.41 9.99
C ILE A 271 -3.57 -7.66 8.72
N ASN A 272 -2.63 -7.29 7.84
CA ASN A 272 -2.95 -6.61 6.57
C ASN A 272 -3.75 -7.51 5.63
N GLN A 273 -3.32 -8.77 5.47
CA GLN A 273 -3.87 -9.76 4.54
C GLN A 273 -5.02 -10.59 5.11
N ASP A 274 -5.62 -10.16 6.24
CA ASP A 274 -6.75 -10.88 6.82
C ASP A 274 -7.89 -11.04 5.80
N PRO A 275 -8.40 -12.28 5.58
CA PRO A 275 -9.33 -12.57 4.47
C PRO A 275 -10.70 -11.90 4.60
N GLU A 276 -11.10 -11.46 5.80
CA GLU A 276 -12.35 -10.70 5.97
C GLU A 276 -12.22 -9.23 5.55
N CYS A 277 -10.99 -8.74 5.34
CA CYS A 277 -10.69 -7.42 4.77
C CYS A 277 -11.40 -6.27 5.49
N ARG A 278 -11.54 -6.34 6.80
CA ARG A 278 -12.21 -5.31 7.60
C ARG A 278 -11.29 -4.09 7.78
N GLY A 279 -11.88 -2.91 7.73
CA GLY A 279 -11.20 -1.69 8.15
C GLY A 279 -11.02 -1.64 9.66
N CYS A 280 -10.06 -0.85 10.13
CA CYS A 280 -9.91 -0.55 11.55
C CYS A 280 -10.79 0.65 11.96
N HIS A 281 -10.94 0.86 13.27
CA HIS A 281 -11.55 2.06 13.80
C HIS A 281 -10.79 2.56 15.03
N ARG A 282 -10.84 3.87 15.24
CA ARG A 282 -10.24 4.50 16.41
C ARG A 282 -11.16 4.34 17.62
N LEU A 283 -10.60 3.87 18.74
CA LEU A 283 -11.30 3.80 20.02
C LEU A 283 -11.24 5.16 20.74
N PRO A 284 -12.12 5.36 21.76
CA PRO A 284 -12.00 6.52 22.65
C PRO A 284 -10.59 6.65 23.21
N THR A 285 -10.10 7.88 23.29
CA THR A 285 -8.73 8.16 23.74
C THR A 285 -8.75 8.63 25.20
N TYR A 286 -7.88 8.02 26.00
CA TYR A 286 -7.65 8.39 27.38
C TYR A 286 -6.19 8.83 27.53
N GLY A 287 -5.95 10.04 28.01
CA GLY A 287 -4.63 10.60 28.18
C GLY A 287 -4.25 11.64 27.10
N SER A 288 -3.13 11.46 26.41
CA SER A 288 -2.64 12.41 25.40
C SER A 288 -3.57 12.48 24.18
N PRO A 289 -3.90 13.68 23.67
CA PRO A 289 -4.71 13.82 22.46
C PRO A 289 -4.01 13.30 21.19
N ASP A 290 -2.68 13.25 21.20
CA ASP A 290 -1.86 12.81 20.06
C ASP A 290 -1.61 11.30 20.07
N ALA A 291 -2.07 10.60 21.13
CA ALA A 291 -1.94 9.16 21.23
C ALA A 291 -3.32 8.48 21.20
N PHE A 292 -3.43 7.35 20.51
CA PHE A 292 -4.71 6.69 20.29
C PHE A 292 -4.56 5.18 20.07
N VAL A 293 -5.69 4.49 20.18
CA VAL A 293 -5.80 3.05 19.90
C VAL A 293 -6.61 2.83 18.65
N LEU A 294 -6.10 1.99 17.76
CA LEU A 294 -6.85 1.43 16.64
C LEU A 294 -7.23 -0.02 16.93
N LEU A 295 -8.45 -0.38 16.61
CA LEU A 295 -8.98 -1.73 16.71
C LEU A 295 -9.38 -2.22 15.32
N LYS A 296 -8.95 -3.43 14.97
CA LYS A 296 -9.35 -4.14 13.74
C LYS A 296 -9.80 -5.54 14.11
N GLN A 297 -11.01 -5.90 13.73
CA GLN A 297 -11.48 -7.27 13.90
C GLN A 297 -10.84 -8.15 12.82
N LEU A 298 -10.36 -9.31 13.25
CA LEU A 298 -9.72 -10.32 12.40
C LEU A 298 -10.59 -11.58 12.29
N THR A 299 -10.26 -12.43 11.34
CA THR A 299 -10.81 -13.79 11.24
C THR A 299 -10.54 -14.58 12.51
N GLY A 300 -11.45 -15.51 12.86
CA GLY A 300 -11.26 -16.40 14.02
C GLY A 300 -11.61 -15.80 15.38
N ASN A 301 -12.38 -14.71 15.42
CA ASN A 301 -12.75 -13.99 16.64
C ASN A 301 -11.54 -13.41 17.39
N GLU A 302 -10.59 -12.92 16.64
CA GLU A 302 -9.43 -12.20 17.15
C GLU A 302 -9.49 -10.72 16.72
N TRP A 303 -8.67 -9.91 17.35
CA TRP A 303 -8.51 -8.50 17.00
C TRP A 303 -7.04 -8.15 16.89
N ALA A 304 -6.71 -7.22 15.97
CA ALA A 304 -5.49 -6.45 16.04
C ALA A 304 -5.76 -5.18 16.85
N VAL A 305 -4.89 -4.89 17.79
CA VAL A 305 -4.91 -3.67 18.61
C VAL A 305 -3.59 -2.93 18.40
N GLY A 306 -3.66 -1.72 17.88
CA GLY A 306 -2.49 -0.87 17.69
C GLY A 306 -2.55 0.36 18.59
N PHE A 307 -1.52 0.57 19.41
CA PHE A 307 -1.31 1.77 20.20
C PHE A 307 -0.36 2.67 19.43
N PHE A 308 -0.77 3.88 19.13
CA PHE A 308 -0.02 4.85 18.33
C PHE A 308 0.17 6.15 19.09
N ASN A 309 1.34 6.74 18.95
CA ASN A 309 1.65 8.05 19.51
C ASN A 309 2.25 8.96 18.42
N PHE A 310 1.51 9.97 18.03
CA PHE A 310 1.90 10.94 17.01
C PHE A 310 2.56 12.19 17.60
N GLY A 311 2.63 12.29 18.94
CA GLY A 311 3.27 13.40 19.65
C GLY A 311 4.79 13.29 19.68
N ASP A 312 5.47 14.44 19.89
CA ASP A 312 6.93 14.58 19.93
C ASP A 312 7.56 14.09 21.25
N SER A 313 6.78 13.52 22.16
CA SER A 313 7.24 12.94 23.42
C SER A 313 6.56 11.63 23.72
N SER A 314 7.17 10.79 24.57
CA SER A 314 6.53 9.55 25.00
C SER A 314 5.21 9.81 25.71
N ALA A 315 4.19 9.03 25.38
CA ALA A 315 2.85 9.09 25.98
C ALA A 315 2.43 7.76 26.57
N HIS A 316 1.60 7.80 27.62
CA HIS A 316 0.86 6.64 28.08
C HIS A 316 -0.48 6.59 27.34
N VAL A 317 -0.77 5.42 26.76
CA VAL A 317 -2.00 5.15 26.02
C VAL A 317 -2.71 4.00 26.71
N GLU A 318 -3.99 4.18 27.01
CA GLU A 318 -4.79 3.18 27.72
C GLU A 318 -5.94 2.69 26.84
N LEU A 319 -6.16 1.37 26.86
CA LEU A 319 -7.28 0.67 26.29
C LEU A 319 -8.16 0.13 27.42
N HIS A 320 -9.40 0.57 27.51
CA HIS A 320 -10.39 -0.06 28.35
C HIS A 320 -11.17 -1.10 27.56
N PHE A 321 -11.33 -2.30 28.10
CA PHE A 321 -11.94 -3.41 27.35
C PHE A 321 -13.43 -3.23 27.10
N TRP A 322 -14.12 -2.39 27.89
CA TRP A 322 -15.50 -2.01 27.57
C TRP A 322 -15.64 -1.25 26.24
N ASP A 323 -14.60 -0.56 25.78
CA ASP A 323 -14.60 0.11 24.46
C ASP A 323 -14.56 -0.91 23.31
N MET A 324 -14.12 -2.14 23.60
CA MET A 324 -14.19 -3.28 22.68
C MET A 324 -15.49 -4.10 22.85
N GLY A 325 -16.39 -3.68 23.74
CA GLY A 325 -17.63 -4.38 24.05
C GLY A 325 -17.52 -5.45 25.14
N LEU A 326 -16.41 -5.51 25.89
CA LEU A 326 -16.22 -6.45 26.99
C LEU A 326 -16.56 -5.79 28.35
N PRO A 327 -17.73 -6.03 28.91
CA PRO A 327 -18.18 -5.34 30.13
C PRO A 327 -17.37 -5.74 31.34
N LEU A 328 -17.24 -4.81 32.30
CA LEU A 328 -16.65 -5.08 33.60
C LEU A 328 -17.41 -6.25 34.30
N GLY A 329 -16.66 -7.11 34.99
CA GLY A 329 -17.22 -8.24 35.68
C GLY A 329 -17.75 -9.38 34.82
N SER A 330 -17.49 -9.37 33.50
CA SER A 330 -17.90 -10.43 32.55
C SER A 330 -17.30 -11.81 32.86
N GLY A 331 -16.29 -11.91 33.72
CA GLY A 331 -15.51 -13.13 33.89
C GLY A 331 -14.54 -13.44 32.75
N MET A 332 -14.44 -12.53 31.79
CA MET A 332 -13.56 -12.66 30.60
C MET A 332 -12.35 -11.72 30.69
N GLY A 333 -11.33 -12.04 29.93
CA GLY A 333 -10.16 -11.21 29.70
C GLY A 333 -9.70 -11.31 28.24
N LEU A 334 -8.73 -10.54 27.90
CA LEU A 334 -8.09 -10.58 26.59
C LEU A 334 -6.66 -11.12 26.73
N HIS A 335 -6.36 -12.14 25.95
CA HIS A 335 -5.02 -12.66 25.80
C HIS A 335 -4.26 -11.83 24.77
N PHE A 336 -3.11 -11.30 25.14
CA PHE A 336 -2.26 -10.44 24.31
C PHE A 336 -1.05 -11.16 23.80
N HIS A 337 -0.79 -11.04 22.50
CA HIS A 337 0.43 -11.43 21.83
C HIS A 337 1.04 -10.21 21.14
N ASP A 338 2.31 -9.90 21.43
CA ASP A 338 3.03 -8.74 20.88
C ASP A 338 3.56 -9.08 19.48
N CYS A 339 3.01 -8.44 18.45
CA CYS A 339 3.36 -8.66 17.05
C CYS A 339 4.74 -8.13 16.64
N LEU A 340 5.35 -7.23 17.42
CA LEU A 340 6.66 -6.65 17.11
C LEU A 340 7.80 -7.41 17.78
N THR A 341 7.56 -7.97 18.96
CA THR A 341 8.57 -8.73 19.72
C THR A 341 8.31 -10.23 19.74
N HIS A 342 7.20 -10.68 19.16
CA HIS A 342 6.72 -12.07 19.12
C HIS A 342 6.56 -12.71 20.50
N LYS A 343 6.19 -11.91 21.52
CA LYS A 343 6.06 -12.36 22.89
C LYS A 343 4.61 -12.55 23.29
N ASP A 344 4.36 -13.65 23.97
CA ASP A 344 3.12 -13.88 24.67
C ASP A 344 3.11 -13.09 25.99
N LEU A 345 2.13 -12.22 26.14
CA LEU A 345 1.97 -11.37 27.34
C LEU A 345 0.91 -11.92 28.31
N GLY A 346 0.24 -13.00 27.93
CA GLY A 346 -0.81 -13.63 28.74
C GLY A 346 -2.12 -12.83 28.77
N VAL A 347 -3.00 -13.21 29.70
CA VAL A 347 -4.34 -12.62 29.81
C VAL A 347 -4.31 -11.34 30.65
N ARG A 348 -5.01 -10.32 30.18
CA ARG A 348 -5.27 -9.06 30.87
C ARG A 348 -6.77 -8.90 31.09
N THR A 349 -7.13 -8.15 32.14
CA THR A 349 -8.53 -7.92 32.51
C THR A 349 -8.78 -6.43 32.69
N GLU A 350 -9.95 -5.97 32.27
CA GLU A 350 -10.48 -4.62 32.45
C GLU A 350 -9.83 -3.54 31.60
N SER A 351 -8.51 -3.38 31.66
CA SER A 351 -7.76 -2.44 30.83
C SER A 351 -6.33 -2.93 30.53
N TYR A 352 -5.71 -2.29 29.57
CA TYR A 352 -4.29 -2.46 29.25
C TYR A 352 -3.70 -1.11 28.86
N SER A 353 -2.53 -0.77 29.40
CA SER A 353 -1.85 0.48 29.09
C SER A 353 -0.44 0.25 28.64
N GLU A 354 0.01 1.09 27.72
CA GLU A 354 1.35 1.09 27.14
C GLU A 354 2.00 2.48 27.20
N LYS A 355 3.32 2.48 27.40
CA LYS A 355 4.14 3.65 27.15
C LYS A 355 4.68 3.57 25.74
N VAL A 356 4.20 4.47 24.88
CA VAL A 356 4.60 4.55 23.47
C VAL A 356 5.55 5.74 23.30
N VAL A 357 6.72 5.50 22.69
CA VAL A 357 7.70 6.56 22.40
C VAL A 357 7.12 7.56 21.38
N ALA A 358 7.77 8.72 21.25
CA ALA A 358 7.42 9.70 20.22
C ALA A 358 7.40 9.03 18.83
N HIS A 359 6.38 9.33 18.03
CA HIS A 359 6.14 8.79 16.69
C HIS A 359 6.12 7.24 16.59
N GLY A 360 5.95 6.58 17.74
CA GLY A 360 6.05 5.12 17.86
C GLY A 360 4.71 4.41 17.87
N CYS A 361 4.78 3.07 17.83
CA CYS A 361 3.63 2.19 17.96
C CYS A 361 3.92 0.98 18.84
N ARG A 362 2.83 0.30 19.26
CA ARG A 362 2.80 -1.06 19.78
C ARG A 362 1.67 -1.82 19.09
N MET A 363 1.94 -3.07 18.72
CA MET A 363 1.00 -3.87 17.94
C MET A 363 0.74 -5.21 18.61
N TYR A 364 -0.52 -5.53 18.81
CA TYR A 364 -0.96 -6.76 19.47
C TYR A 364 -2.01 -7.50 18.66
N ARG A 365 -1.89 -8.82 18.68
CA ARG A 365 -3.02 -9.71 18.40
C ARG A 365 -3.68 -10.08 19.72
N VAL A 366 -5.00 -9.94 19.81
CA VAL A 366 -5.72 -10.25 21.03
C VAL A 366 -6.87 -11.23 20.77
N SER A 367 -7.12 -12.12 21.72
CA SER A 367 -8.24 -13.08 21.68
C SER A 367 -8.94 -13.15 23.02
N LEU A 368 -10.26 -13.42 22.98
CA LEU A 368 -11.07 -13.55 24.17
C LEU A 368 -10.75 -14.84 24.95
N LYS A 369 -10.56 -14.73 26.26
CA LYS A 369 -10.31 -15.87 27.15
C LYS A 369 -11.11 -15.75 28.43
N ASN A 370 -11.49 -16.89 29.01
CA ASN A 370 -12.02 -16.90 30.37
C ASN A 370 -10.94 -16.42 31.35
N ARG A 371 -11.34 -15.69 32.37
CA ARG A 371 -10.45 -15.44 33.51
C ARG A 371 -10.12 -16.80 34.15
N ALA A 372 -8.82 -17.06 34.33
CA ALA A 372 -8.36 -18.24 35.02
C ALA A 372 -8.69 -18.14 36.55
#